data_5597ab23afd3528b8d5aad0e0a3d51bc
#
_entry.id   5597ab23afd3528b8d5aad0e0a3d51bc
#
_cell.length_a   1.000
_cell.length_b   1.000
_cell.length_c   1.000
_cell.angle_alpha   90.00
_cell.angle_beta   90.00
_cell.angle_gamma   90.00
#
_symmetry.space_group_name_H-M   'P 1'
#
loop_
_entity.id
_entity.type
_entity.pdbx_description
1 polymer ?
#
loop_
_entity_poly.entity_id
_entity_poly.type
_entity_poly.pdbx_seq_one_letter_code
_entity_poly.pdbx_strand_id
1 'polypeptide(L)'
;MGQGSMAKKKKKDEKLSKRQRQSKQIMREKELQLKRQQFMNRFKIGFAVFASVSLVFIGAWAWKHNSFSKMAQTASDKIYGVTAKAGYAVDNMYIEGRSRTPMEEINRALDIDKGQPIMSLKLDEIRARLEKIESIKYAAIERALPNTLYIRVLEREPVALWQYQGKTALVDDNGVVMSGIDITPYKSLPLIVGADAPMHVNNLLELLASQPELAKRFSAAVWIGERRWNIKMRPTANTSGMDDQAEDIEVRLPEKDSLAAWKQLAELQKKEQLLDRDIKVIDLRIDGRLFIKLPANEINTKPINAKET
;
A
#
# COMPACT_ATOMS: atom_id res chain seq x y z
N MET A 1 31.40 -49.99 -110.51
CA MET A 1 31.78 -49.99 -109.09
C MET A 1 31.38 -48.67 -108.46
N GLY A 2 30.08 -48.38 -108.09
CA GLY A 2 29.71 -47.04 -107.58
C GLY A 2 28.49 -46.98 -106.65
N GLN A 3 27.72 -48.08 -106.45
CA GLN A 3 26.44 -47.99 -105.63
C GLN A 3 26.58 -48.34 -104.17
N GLY A 4 27.66 -48.95 -103.68
CA GLY A 4 27.88 -49.33 -102.24
C GLY A 4 28.30 -48.20 -101.35
N SER A 5 28.93 -47.12 -101.88
CA SER A 5 29.45 -46.00 -101.14
C SER A 5 28.33 -45.00 -100.65
N MET A 6 27.33 -44.70 -101.50
CA MET A 6 26.25 -43.81 -101.17
C MET A 6 25.30 -44.35 -100.10
N ALA A 7 25.01 -45.66 -100.09
CA ALA A 7 24.13 -46.27 -99.10
C ALA A 7 24.75 -46.31 -97.70
N LYS A 8 26.06 -46.43 -97.55
CA LYS A 8 26.78 -46.35 -96.25
C LYS A 8 26.80 -44.94 -95.71
N LYS A 9 26.93 -43.89 -96.57
CA LYS A 9 26.91 -42.50 -96.17
C LYS A 9 25.53 -42.09 -95.67
N LYS A 10 24.48 -42.51 -96.39
CA LYS A 10 23.07 -42.19 -96.03
C LYS A 10 22.67 -42.83 -94.65
N LYS A 11 23.09 -44.12 -94.41
CA LYS A 11 22.88 -44.77 -93.10
C LYS A 11 23.67 -44.12 -91.93
N LYS A 12 24.85 -43.56 -92.22
CA LYS A 12 25.67 -42.85 -91.22
C LYS A 12 25.05 -41.49 -90.84
N ASP A 13 24.55 -40.79 -91.84
CA ASP A 13 23.88 -39.48 -91.65
C ASP A 13 22.53 -39.61 -90.89
N GLU A 14 21.79 -40.70 -91.21
CA GLU A 14 20.54 -40.99 -90.48
C GLU A 14 20.79 -41.40 -88.99
N LYS A 15 21.86 -42.17 -88.74
CA LYS A 15 22.28 -42.51 -87.36
C LYS A 15 22.72 -41.23 -86.58
N LEU A 16 23.45 -40.33 -87.23
CA LEU A 16 23.88 -39.08 -86.66
C LEU A 16 22.67 -38.16 -86.34
N SER A 17 21.71 -38.05 -87.23
CA SER A 17 20.46 -37.27 -87.01
C SER A 17 19.59 -37.84 -85.94
N LYS A 18 19.48 -39.17 -85.78
CA LYS A 18 18.79 -39.85 -84.65
C LYS A 18 19.48 -39.56 -83.32
N ARG A 19 20.80 -39.64 -83.24
CA ARG A 19 21.59 -39.33 -82.03
C ARG A 19 21.46 -37.89 -81.65
N GLN A 20 21.43 -36.94 -82.60
CA GLN A 20 21.22 -35.54 -82.33
C GLN A 20 19.78 -35.23 -81.84
N ARG A 21 18.78 -35.94 -82.33
CA ARG A 21 17.42 -35.84 -81.83
C ARG A 21 17.28 -36.39 -80.41
N GLN A 22 17.88 -37.54 -80.13
CA GLN A 22 17.90 -38.11 -78.78
C GLN A 22 18.65 -37.27 -77.80
N SER A 23 19.81 -36.68 -78.17
CA SER A 23 20.52 -35.74 -77.26
C SER A 23 19.76 -34.51 -77.00
N LYS A 24 19.05 -33.96 -77.94
CA LYS A 24 18.15 -32.77 -77.71
C LYS A 24 16.95 -33.13 -76.85
N GLN A 25 16.38 -34.29 -76.92
CA GLN A 25 15.31 -34.75 -76.05
C GLN A 25 15.81 -34.95 -74.59
N ILE A 26 16.95 -35.57 -74.41
CA ILE A 26 17.55 -35.78 -73.10
C ILE A 26 17.89 -34.39 -72.42
N MET A 27 18.39 -33.45 -73.21
CA MET A 27 18.70 -32.11 -72.73
C MET A 27 17.42 -31.38 -72.31
N ARG A 28 16.33 -31.47 -73.09
CA ARG A 28 15.03 -30.87 -72.72
C ARG A 28 14.41 -31.51 -71.47
N GLU A 29 14.52 -32.80 -71.33
CA GLU A 29 14.04 -33.47 -70.11
C GLU A 29 14.85 -33.06 -68.88
N LYS A 30 16.17 -32.96 -68.98
CA LYS A 30 17.03 -32.44 -67.91
C LYS A 30 16.71 -31.03 -67.57
N GLU A 31 16.48 -30.12 -68.56
CA GLU A 31 16.07 -28.75 -68.28
C GLU A 31 14.70 -28.67 -67.56
N LEU A 32 13.74 -29.52 -67.97
CA LEU A 32 12.44 -29.60 -67.34
C LEU A 32 12.53 -30.11 -65.90
N GLN A 33 13.40 -31.12 -65.66
CA GLN A 33 13.64 -31.64 -64.33
C GLN A 33 14.32 -30.59 -63.43
N LEU A 34 15.30 -29.85 -63.92
CA LEU A 34 15.96 -28.75 -63.23
C LEU A 34 14.98 -27.60 -62.88
N LYS A 35 14.15 -27.23 -63.85
CA LYS A 35 13.11 -26.21 -63.58
C LYS A 35 12.08 -26.68 -62.55
N ARG A 36 11.71 -27.96 -62.60
CA ARG A 36 10.79 -28.58 -61.62
C ARG A 36 11.41 -28.64 -60.22
N GLN A 37 12.68 -29.00 -60.12
CA GLN A 37 13.42 -28.98 -58.82
C GLN A 37 13.57 -27.56 -58.28
N GLN A 38 13.90 -26.59 -59.11
CA GLN A 38 14.01 -25.18 -58.70
C GLN A 38 12.66 -24.64 -58.26
N PHE A 39 11.57 -25.00 -58.94
CA PHE A 39 10.22 -24.61 -58.51
C PHE A 39 9.83 -25.24 -57.19
N MET A 40 10.07 -26.53 -57.02
CA MET A 40 9.83 -27.28 -55.78
C MET A 40 10.63 -26.70 -54.60
N ASN A 41 11.90 -26.35 -54.81
CA ASN A 41 12.71 -25.73 -53.76
C ASN A 41 12.24 -24.32 -53.39
N ARG A 42 11.86 -23.50 -54.37
CA ARG A 42 11.26 -22.18 -54.14
C ARG A 42 9.92 -22.30 -53.40
N PHE A 43 9.11 -23.31 -53.76
CA PHE A 43 7.84 -23.59 -53.09
C PHE A 43 8.06 -24.02 -51.63
N LYS A 44 9.06 -24.92 -51.36
CA LYS A 44 9.41 -25.32 -49.99
C LYS A 44 9.90 -24.15 -49.15
N ILE A 45 10.75 -23.29 -49.70
CA ILE A 45 11.25 -22.10 -49.01
C ILE A 45 10.08 -21.10 -48.75
N GLY A 46 9.23 -20.85 -49.73
CA GLY A 46 8.06 -19.97 -49.58
C GLY A 46 7.09 -20.51 -48.53
N PHE A 47 6.84 -21.82 -48.49
CA PHE A 47 6.01 -22.46 -47.49
C PHE A 47 6.61 -22.38 -46.08
N ALA A 48 7.92 -22.60 -45.96
CA ALA A 48 8.63 -22.48 -44.68
C ALA A 48 8.59 -21.07 -44.13
N VAL A 49 8.79 -20.06 -44.98
CA VAL A 49 8.68 -18.65 -44.62
C VAL A 49 7.24 -18.30 -44.20
N PHE A 50 6.24 -18.74 -44.98
CA PHE A 50 4.82 -18.51 -44.62
C PHE A 50 4.44 -19.17 -43.30
N ALA A 51 4.88 -20.41 -43.06
CA ALA A 51 4.66 -21.13 -41.81
C ALA A 51 5.32 -20.41 -40.62
N SER A 52 6.54 -19.91 -40.79
CA SER A 52 7.26 -19.15 -39.78
C SER A 52 6.55 -17.82 -39.44
N VAL A 53 6.15 -17.08 -40.46
CA VAL A 53 5.38 -15.81 -40.27
C VAL A 53 4.04 -16.07 -39.59
N SER A 54 3.33 -17.13 -40.01
CA SER A 54 2.06 -17.54 -39.38
C SER A 54 2.24 -17.91 -37.92
N LEU A 55 3.32 -18.64 -37.56
CA LEU A 55 3.64 -18.97 -36.18
C LEU A 55 3.93 -17.73 -35.31
N VAL A 56 4.67 -16.76 -35.84
CA VAL A 56 4.93 -15.49 -35.18
C VAL A 56 3.64 -14.70 -35.00
N PHE A 57 2.78 -14.69 -36.03
CA PHE A 57 1.50 -13.97 -35.96
C PHE A 57 0.52 -14.62 -34.96
N ILE A 58 0.46 -15.95 -34.91
CA ILE A 58 -0.33 -16.71 -33.94
C ILE A 58 0.21 -16.46 -32.53
N GLY A 59 1.53 -16.48 -32.35
CA GLY A 59 2.19 -16.18 -31.07
C GLY A 59 1.92 -14.76 -30.58
N ALA A 60 2.03 -13.77 -31.47
CA ALA A 60 1.73 -12.36 -31.16
C ALA A 60 0.23 -12.14 -30.87
N TRP A 61 -0.65 -12.81 -31.61
CA TRP A 61 -2.10 -12.76 -31.39
C TRP A 61 -2.49 -13.42 -30.05
N ALA A 62 -1.91 -14.57 -29.73
CA ALA A 62 -2.12 -15.26 -28.47
C ALA A 62 -1.59 -14.44 -27.28
N TRP A 63 -0.46 -13.74 -27.44
CA TRP A 63 0.10 -12.84 -26.44
C TRP A 63 -0.82 -11.62 -26.22
N LYS A 64 -1.28 -10.96 -27.29
CA LYS A 64 -2.18 -9.80 -27.23
C LYS A 64 -3.54 -10.15 -26.61
N HIS A 65 -4.03 -11.37 -26.74
CA HIS A 65 -5.34 -11.80 -26.24
C HIS A 65 -5.31 -12.52 -24.90
N ASN A 66 -4.17 -12.50 -24.16
CA ASN A 66 -4.03 -13.16 -22.86
C ASN A 66 -4.48 -14.64 -22.84
N SER A 67 -4.52 -15.29 -24.00
CA SER A 67 -5.01 -16.67 -24.12
C SER A 67 -4.11 -17.66 -23.38
N PHE A 68 -2.82 -17.35 -23.26
CA PHE A 68 -1.85 -18.14 -22.50
C PHE A 68 -2.14 -18.13 -20.99
N SER A 69 -2.51 -16.95 -20.44
CA SER A 69 -2.82 -16.82 -19.01
C SER A 69 -4.13 -17.54 -18.67
N LYS A 70 -5.14 -17.45 -19.53
CA LYS A 70 -6.40 -18.19 -19.35
C LYS A 70 -6.21 -19.70 -19.41
N MET A 71 -5.38 -20.18 -20.31
CA MET A 71 -5.06 -21.63 -20.43
C MET A 71 -4.27 -22.13 -19.21
N ALA A 72 -3.32 -21.33 -18.72
CA ALA A 72 -2.58 -21.63 -17.49
C ALA A 72 -3.50 -21.60 -16.25
N GLN A 73 -4.41 -20.64 -16.15
CA GLN A 73 -5.43 -20.59 -15.09
C GLN A 73 -6.34 -21.82 -15.12
N THR A 74 -6.90 -22.18 -16.28
CA THR A 74 -7.78 -23.35 -16.38
C THR A 74 -7.06 -24.66 -16.04
N ALA A 75 -5.77 -24.78 -16.36
CA ALA A 75 -4.96 -25.93 -15.99
C ALA A 75 -4.70 -25.96 -14.47
N SER A 76 -4.36 -24.83 -13.87
CA SER A 76 -4.17 -24.73 -12.41
C SER A 76 -5.46 -25.01 -11.64
N ASP A 77 -6.61 -24.53 -12.09
CA ASP A 77 -7.90 -24.77 -11.45
C ASP A 77 -8.29 -26.25 -11.42
N LYS A 78 -7.99 -26.99 -12.50
CA LYS A 78 -8.19 -28.45 -12.55
C LYS A 78 -7.28 -29.18 -11.56
N ILE A 79 -6.00 -28.77 -11.49
CA ILE A 79 -5.02 -29.36 -10.54
C ILE A 79 -5.49 -29.07 -9.10
N TYR A 80 -5.87 -27.84 -8.80
CA TYR A 80 -6.38 -27.47 -7.46
C TYR A 80 -7.65 -28.22 -7.11
N GLY A 81 -8.57 -28.45 -8.05
CA GLY A 81 -9.76 -29.25 -7.82
C GLY A 81 -9.47 -30.71 -7.47
N VAL A 82 -8.44 -31.32 -8.05
CA VAL A 82 -7.99 -32.68 -7.71
C VAL A 82 -7.34 -32.70 -6.33
N THR A 83 -6.50 -31.72 -6.00
CA THR A 83 -5.87 -31.63 -4.68
C THR A 83 -6.91 -31.43 -3.55
N ALA A 84 -7.94 -30.62 -3.79
CA ALA A 84 -9.03 -30.46 -2.83
C ALA A 84 -9.73 -31.78 -2.50
N LYS A 85 -10.03 -32.58 -3.52
CA LYS A 85 -10.62 -33.92 -3.35
C LYS A 85 -9.68 -34.90 -2.63
N ALA A 86 -8.38 -34.69 -2.71
CA ALA A 86 -7.36 -35.47 -2.01
C ALA A 86 -7.15 -34.99 -0.53
N GLY A 87 -8.00 -34.11 -0.01
CA GLY A 87 -7.92 -33.62 1.36
C GLY A 87 -7.15 -32.31 1.55
N TYR A 88 -6.67 -31.68 0.46
CA TYR A 88 -5.98 -30.39 0.52
C TYR A 88 -6.96 -29.21 0.31
N ALA A 89 -8.08 -29.24 1.03
CA ALA A 89 -9.09 -28.19 1.06
C ALA A 89 -9.09 -27.52 2.43
N VAL A 90 -9.34 -26.23 2.50
CA VAL A 90 -9.45 -25.50 3.78
C VAL A 90 -10.64 -26.04 4.58
N ASP A 91 -10.35 -26.60 5.75
CA ASP A 91 -11.34 -27.08 6.70
C ASP A 91 -11.25 -26.31 8.03
N ASN A 92 -10.04 -26.04 8.49
CA ASN A 92 -9.78 -25.36 9.75
C ASN A 92 -9.05 -24.02 9.52
N MET A 93 -9.51 -22.98 10.20
CA MET A 93 -8.85 -21.68 10.26
C MET A 93 -8.71 -21.26 11.72
N TYR A 94 -7.49 -21.03 12.16
CA TYR A 94 -7.17 -20.53 13.49
C TYR A 94 -6.73 -19.09 13.38
N ILE A 95 -7.41 -18.18 14.09
CA ILE A 95 -7.12 -16.75 14.09
C ILE A 95 -6.67 -16.38 15.50
N GLU A 96 -5.44 -15.88 15.61
CA GLU A 96 -4.78 -15.48 16.85
C GLU A 96 -4.41 -14.00 16.84
N GLY A 97 -4.32 -13.39 18.04
CA GLY A 97 -3.89 -12.00 18.21
C GLY A 97 -5.00 -10.96 18.04
N ARG A 98 -6.24 -11.39 17.75
CA ARG A 98 -7.39 -10.52 17.68
C ARG A 98 -7.92 -10.19 19.09
N SER A 99 -8.17 -8.93 19.34
CA SER A 99 -8.76 -8.42 20.58
C SER A 99 -9.95 -7.52 20.30
N ARG A 100 -9.79 -6.54 19.43
CA ARG A 100 -10.76 -5.45 19.16
C ARG A 100 -11.44 -5.58 17.81
N THR A 101 -10.74 -6.08 16.81
CA THR A 101 -11.24 -6.17 15.44
C THR A 101 -12.42 -7.16 15.36
N PRO A 102 -13.58 -6.78 14.82
CA PRO A 102 -14.72 -7.67 14.65
C PRO A 102 -14.36 -8.87 13.77
N MET A 103 -14.84 -10.08 14.16
CA MET A 103 -14.57 -11.31 13.41
C MET A 103 -15.15 -11.24 11.99
N GLU A 104 -16.28 -10.58 11.82
CA GLU A 104 -16.96 -10.40 10.53
C GLU A 104 -16.10 -9.59 9.56
N GLU A 105 -15.34 -8.62 10.05
CA GLU A 105 -14.44 -7.81 9.25
C GLU A 105 -13.22 -8.62 8.80
N ILE A 106 -12.65 -9.41 9.70
CA ILE A 106 -11.56 -10.35 9.37
C ILE A 106 -12.03 -11.38 8.35
N ASN A 107 -13.19 -12.00 8.55
CA ASN A 107 -13.72 -12.99 7.63
C ASN A 107 -13.98 -12.41 6.23
N ARG A 108 -14.49 -11.18 6.15
CA ARG A 108 -14.64 -10.46 4.87
C ARG A 108 -13.31 -10.21 4.17
N ALA A 109 -12.27 -9.85 4.93
CA ALA A 109 -10.96 -9.60 4.37
C ALA A 109 -10.24 -10.89 3.95
N LEU A 110 -10.46 -11.99 4.67
CA LEU A 110 -9.95 -13.31 4.30
C LEU A 110 -10.53 -13.77 2.97
N ASP A 111 -11.85 -13.65 2.79
CA ASP A 111 -12.58 -14.07 1.58
C ASP A 111 -12.19 -15.51 1.18
N ILE A 112 -12.31 -16.43 2.15
CA ILE A 112 -11.97 -17.84 2.02
C ILE A 112 -13.19 -18.68 2.36
N ASP A 113 -13.59 -19.51 1.41
CA ASP A 113 -14.66 -20.46 1.61
C ASP A 113 -14.14 -21.80 2.15
N LYS A 114 -14.93 -22.42 3.03
CA LYS A 114 -14.67 -23.79 3.48
C LYS A 114 -14.73 -24.75 2.29
N GLY A 115 -13.72 -25.60 2.14
CA GLY A 115 -13.60 -26.51 1.01
C GLY A 115 -12.80 -25.96 -0.16
N GLN A 116 -12.38 -24.70 -0.13
CA GLN A 116 -11.51 -24.12 -1.16
C GLN A 116 -10.13 -24.80 -1.14
N PRO A 117 -9.53 -25.09 -2.32
CA PRO A 117 -8.19 -25.68 -2.38
C PRO A 117 -7.14 -24.82 -1.67
N ILE A 118 -6.50 -25.36 -0.63
CA ILE A 118 -5.55 -24.59 0.20
C ILE A 118 -4.34 -24.07 -0.62
N MET A 119 -3.96 -24.78 -1.67
CA MET A 119 -2.85 -24.43 -2.54
C MET A 119 -3.19 -23.31 -3.54
N SER A 120 -4.49 -23.06 -3.81
CA SER A 120 -4.93 -21.97 -4.70
C SER A 120 -4.92 -20.61 -4.02
N LEU A 121 -4.86 -20.57 -2.70
CA LEU A 121 -4.90 -19.32 -1.93
C LEU A 121 -3.62 -18.51 -2.14
N LYS A 122 -3.75 -17.26 -2.46
CA LYS A 122 -2.64 -16.32 -2.58
C LYS A 122 -2.44 -15.59 -1.24
N LEU A 123 -1.60 -16.15 -0.37
CA LEU A 123 -1.44 -15.66 1.01
C LEU A 123 -1.03 -14.19 1.08
N ASP A 124 -0.20 -13.71 0.13
CA ASP A 124 0.23 -12.31 0.10
C ASP A 124 -0.93 -11.35 -0.20
N GLU A 125 -1.88 -11.75 -1.09
CA GLU A 125 -3.07 -10.95 -1.39
C GLU A 125 -4.02 -10.92 -0.17
N ILE A 126 -4.17 -12.05 0.52
CA ILE A 126 -5.00 -12.16 1.73
C ILE A 126 -4.38 -11.32 2.84
N ARG A 127 -3.06 -11.40 3.05
CA ARG A 127 -2.35 -10.56 4.01
C ARG A 127 -2.58 -9.08 3.73
N ALA A 128 -2.39 -8.65 2.47
CA ALA A 128 -2.61 -7.27 2.09
C ALA A 128 -4.05 -6.78 2.31
N ARG A 129 -5.06 -7.68 2.20
CA ARG A 129 -6.46 -7.35 2.54
C ARG A 129 -6.67 -7.20 4.04
N LEU A 130 -6.07 -8.08 4.86
CA LEU A 130 -6.12 -7.99 6.32
C LEU A 130 -5.44 -6.71 6.82
N GLU A 131 -4.28 -6.35 6.28
CA GLU A 131 -3.52 -5.14 6.65
C GLU A 131 -4.19 -3.83 6.18
N LYS A 132 -5.22 -3.90 5.31
CA LYS A 132 -6.09 -2.75 4.99
C LYS A 132 -7.13 -2.46 6.06
N ILE A 133 -7.38 -3.38 6.98
CA ILE A 133 -8.24 -3.13 8.14
C ILE A 133 -7.50 -2.14 9.03
N GLU A 134 -8.10 -0.99 9.31
CA GLU A 134 -7.46 0.12 10.03
C GLU A 134 -6.92 -0.30 11.41
N SER A 135 -7.58 -1.24 12.09
CA SER A 135 -7.17 -1.77 13.39
C SER A 135 -6.02 -2.77 13.34
N ILE A 136 -5.64 -3.29 12.16
CA ILE A 136 -4.58 -4.29 12.02
C ILE A 136 -3.27 -3.62 11.58
N LYS A 137 -2.21 -3.80 12.38
CA LYS A 137 -0.86 -3.30 12.07
C LYS A 137 -0.10 -4.25 11.16
N TYR A 138 -0.26 -5.55 11.39
CA TYR A 138 0.44 -6.61 10.66
C TYR A 138 -0.36 -7.89 10.67
N ALA A 139 -0.30 -8.67 9.59
CA ALA A 139 -0.88 -10.00 9.50
C ALA A 139 0.13 -11.03 8.97
N ALA A 140 0.15 -12.21 9.56
CA ALA A 140 0.90 -13.37 9.09
C ALA A 140 -0.07 -14.53 8.82
N ILE A 141 0.10 -15.20 7.68
CA ILE A 141 -0.74 -16.32 7.28
C ILE A 141 0.15 -17.49 6.90
N GLU A 142 -0.09 -18.63 7.52
CA GLU A 142 0.67 -19.86 7.29
C GLU A 142 -0.27 -21.00 6.93
N ARG A 143 0.17 -21.81 5.95
CA ARG A 143 -0.52 -23.08 5.63
C ARG A 143 0.04 -24.20 6.48
N ALA A 144 -0.80 -24.87 7.24
CA ALA A 144 -0.49 -26.14 7.86
C ALA A 144 -1.20 -27.24 7.08
N LEU A 145 -0.48 -27.87 6.18
CA LEU A 145 -1.04 -28.92 5.34
C LEU A 145 -1.49 -30.11 6.19
N PRO A 146 -2.55 -30.84 5.79
CA PRO A 146 -3.20 -30.71 4.47
C PRO A 146 -4.31 -29.62 4.37
N ASN A 147 -4.97 -29.19 5.48
CA ASN A 147 -6.26 -28.54 5.40
C ASN A 147 -6.44 -27.35 6.37
N THR A 148 -5.34 -26.84 6.95
CA THR A 148 -5.41 -25.85 8.03
C THR A 148 -4.70 -24.57 7.65
N LEU A 149 -5.27 -23.42 8.04
CA LEU A 149 -4.64 -22.10 7.96
C LEU A 149 -4.46 -21.53 9.37
N TYR A 150 -3.27 -21.04 9.65
CA TYR A 150 -2.98 -20.21 10.82
C TYR A 150 -2.86 -18.76 10.41
N ILE A 151 -3.67 -17.91 11.02
CA ILE A 151 -3.73 -16.48 10.75
C ILE A 151 -3.40 -15.78 12.06
N ARG A 152 -2.26 -15.09 12.10
CA ARG A 152 -1.87 -14.25 13.24
C ARG A 152 -2.01 -12.80 12.86
N VAL A 153 -2.74 -12.04 13.65
CA VAL A 153 -2.89 -10.60 13.48
C VAL A 153 -2.27 -9.87 14.65
N LEU A 154 -1.61 -8.77 14.37
CA LEU A 154 -1.15 -7.81 15.36
C LEU A 154 -1.99 -6.55 15.21
N GLU A 155 -2.81 -6.26 16.19
CA GLU A 155 -3.64 -5.05 16.20
C GLU A 155 -2.81 -3.82 16.56
N ARG A 156 -3.22 -2.65 16.04
CA ARG A 156 -2.62 -1.35 16.38
C ARG A 156 -2.99 -0.95 17.80
N GLU A 157 -2.04 -0.40 18.51
CA GLU A 157 -2.27 0.16 19.84
C GLU A 157 -2.60 1.65 19.75
N PRO A 158 -3.75 2.09 20.25
CA PRO A 158 -4.10 3.50 20.26
C PRO A 158 -3.23 4.26 21.27
N VAL A 159 -2.69 5.40 20.84
CA VAL A 159 -1.84 6.28 21.67
C VAL A 159 -2.47 7.65 21.91
N ALA A 160 -3.47 8.02 21.10
CA ALA A 160 -4.22 9.30 21.24
C ALA A 160 -5.65 9.18 20.73
N LEU A 161 -6.51 10.06 21.23
CA LEU A 161 -7.80 10.39 20.64
C LEU A 161 -7.60 11.53 19.65
N TRP A 162 -8.10 11.39 18.44
CA TRP A 162 -8.08 12.44 17.42
C TRP A 162 -9.46 12.98 17.15
N GLN A 163 -9.58 14.30 17.18
CA GLN A 163 -10.83 15.00 16.88
C GLN A 163 -10.66 15.94 15.68
N TYR A 164 -11.52 15.77 14.69
CA TYR A 164 -11.57 16.64 13.52
C TYR A 164 -12.98 16.68 12.93
N GLN A 165 -13.47 17.89 12.58
CA GLN A 165 -14.80 18.11 12.02
C GLN A 165 -15.95 17.43 12.81
N GLY A 166 -15.87 17.48 14.15
CA GLY A 166 -16.88 16.91 15.04
C GLY A 166 -16.85 15.37 15.14
N LYS A 167 -15.92 14.69 14.47
CA LYS A 167 -15.69 13.25 14.59
C LYS A 167 -14.53 12.98 15.53
N THR A 168 -14.62 11.89 16.28
CA THR A 168 -13.53 11.40 17.15
C THR A 168 -13.15 9.99 16.72
N ALA A 169 -11.85 9.72 16.62
CA ALA A 169 -11.29 8.42 16.28
C ALA A 169 -10.05 8.16 17.14
N LEU A 170 -9.55 6.93 17.13
CA LEU A 170 -8.28 6.56 17.75
C LEU A 170 -7.14 6.74 16.75
N VAL A 171 -5.94 6.99 17.26
CA VAL A 171 -4.71 7.10 16.45
C VAL A 171 -3.62 6.26 17.06
N ASP A 172 -2.88 5.52 16.25
CA ASP A 172 -1.70 4.77 16.66
C ASP A 172 -0.41 5.60 16.62
N ASP A 173 0.69 4.97 17.04
CA ASP A 173 2.04 5.55 17.06
C ASP A 173 2.58 5.94 15.67
N ASN A 174 1.98 5.48 14.58
CA ASN A 174 2.36 5.83 13.21
C ASN A 174 1.44 6.89 12.59
N GLY A 175 0.51 7.45 13.37
CA GLY A 175 -0.47 8.41 12.88
C GLY A 175 -1.60 7.79 12.08
N VAL A 176 -1.77 6.47 12.13
CA VAL A 176 -2.88 5.79 11.44
C VAL A 176 -4.15 5.97 12.24
N VAL A 177 -5.16 6.51 11.59
CA VAL A 177 -6.48 6.74 12.18
C VAL A 177 -7.30 5.46 12.13
N MET A 178 -7.85 5.07 13.28
CA MET A 178 -8.70 3.89 13.44
C MET A 178 -10.13 4.36 13.71
N SER A 179 -10.97 4.31 12.68
CA SER A 179 -12.37 4.73 12.73
C SER A 179 -13.28 3.60 13.17
N GLY A 180 -14.45 3.95 13.72
CA GLY A 180 -15.48 2.95 14.05
C GLY A 180 -15.20 2.05 15.25
N ILE A 181 -14.13 2.30 16.00
CA ILE A 181 -13.81 1.61 17.26
C ILE A 181 -14.47 2.36 18.43
N ASP A 182 -14.98 1.63 19.42
CA ASP A 182 -15.48 2.24 20.65
C ASP A 182 -14.36 2.96 21.39
N ILE A 183 -14.49 4.29 21.50
CA ILE A 183 -13.52 5.16 22.18
C ILE A 183 -13.66 5.16 23.69
N THR A 184 -14.74 4.58 24.23
CA THR A 184 -15.07 4.64 25.66
C THR A 184 -13.94 4.14 26.57
N PRO A 185 -13.26 3.03 26.26
CA PRO A 185 -12.12 2.54 27.06
C PRO A 185 -10.87 3.42 26.99
N TYR A 186 -10.82 4.35 26.03
CA TYR A 186 -9.62 5.13 25.68
C TYR A 186 -9.72 6.62 26.06
N LYS A 187 -10.71 7.02 26.85
CA LYS A 187 -10.92 8.42 27.27
C LYS A 187 -9.75 9.02 28.06
N SER A 188 -8.88 8.18 28.61
CA SER A 188 -7.66 8.61 29.31
C SER A 188 -6.51 8.97 28.37
N LEU A 189 -6.58 8.61 27.09
CA LEU A 189 -5.55 8.96 26.13
C LEU A 189 -5.56 10.47 25.83
N PRO A 190 -4.39 11.04 25.47
CA PRO A 190 -4.29 12.44 25.09
C PRO A 190 -5.19 12.76 23.89
N LEU A 191 -5.92 13.88 23.97
CA LEU A 191 -6.74 14.38 22.88
C LEU A 191 -5.90 15.26 21.95
N ILE A 192 -5.89 14.96 20.67
CA ILE A 192 -5.29 15.78 19.62
C ILE A 192 -6.36 16.29 18.66
N VAL A 193 -6.20 17.52 18.20
CA VAL A 193 -7.17 18.20 17.33
C VAL A 193 -6.49 18.80 16.12
N GLY A 194 -7.10 18.66 14.95
CA GLY A 194 -6.60 19.23 13.69
C GLY A 194 -6.50 18.19 12.59
N ALA A 195 -6.53 18.62 11.31
CA ALA A 195 -6.53 17.72 10.16
C ALA A 195 -5.30 16.80 10.16
N ASP A 196 -4.10 17.36 10.27
CA ASP A 196 -2.82 16.63 10.17
C ASP A 196 -2.23 16.26 11.55
N ALA A 197 -2.98 16.50 12.65
CA ALA A 197 -2.55 16.16 14.00
C ALA A 197 -2.08 14.71 14.16
N PRO A 198 -2.72 13.70 13.54
CA PRO A 198 -2.26 12.30 13.62
C PRO A 198 -0.83 12.11 13.15
N MET A 199 -0.40 12.77 12.08
CA MET A 199 0.96 12.62 11.51
C MET A 199 2.05 13.13 12.47
N HIS A 200 1.69 13.94 13.46
CA HIS A 200 2.60 14.58 14.41
C HIS A 200 2.44 14.05 15.83
N VAL A 201 1.66 12.98 16.03
CA VAL A 201 1.36 12.42 17.35
C VAL A 201 2.62 12.00 18.10
N ASN A 202 3.58 11.36 17.46
CA ASN A 202 4.83 10.95 18.09
C ASN A 202 5.63 12.12 18.65
N ASN A 203 5.71 13.21 17.90
CA ASN A 203 6.37 14.43 18.38
C ASN A 203 5.71 14.97 19.64
N LEU A 204 4.38 14.95 19.72
CA LEU A 204 3.66 15.34 20.93
C LEU A 204 3.93 14.38 22.09
N LEU A 205 3.92 13.06 21.85
CA LEU A 205 4.17 12.05 22.88
C LEU A 205 5.58 12.18 23.47
N GLU A 206 6.59 12.39 22.62
CA GLU A 206 7.98 12.65 23.05
C GLU A 206 8.07 13.92 23.90
N LEU A 207 7.37 14.99 23.47
CA LEU A 207 7.30 16.24 24.20
C LEU A 207 6.71 16.01 25.60
N LEU A 208 5.56 15.35 25.70
CA LEU A 208 4.90 15.06 26.99
C LEU A 208 5.76 14.15 27.85
N ALA A 209 6.36 13.11 27.28
CA ALA A 209 7.24 12.18 28.00
C ALA A 209 8.50 12.86 28.57
N SER A 210 8.98 13.96 27.94
CA SER A 210 10.16 14.69 28.41
C SER A 210 9.95 15.41 29.74
N GLN A 211 8.70 15.74 30.12
CA GLN A 211 8.33 16.43 31.35
C GLN A 211 7.05 15.81 31.97
N PRO A 212 7.16 14.65 32.64
CA PRO A 212 6.00 13.87 33.11
C PRO A 212 5.12 14.65 34.10
N GLU A 213 5.71 15.47 34.97
CA GLU A 213 4.95 16.25 35.95
C GLU A 213 4.10 17.32 35.28
N LEU A 214 4.63 17.95 34.23
CA LEU A 214 3.88 18.91 33.45
C LEU A 214 2.79 18.21 32.62
N ALA A 215 3.09 17.04 32.07
CA ALA A 215 2.16 16.23 31.29
C ALA A 215 0.92 15.76 32.08
N LYS A 216 1.00 15.63 33.42
CA LYS A 216 -0.18 15.31 34.26
C LYS A 216 -1.30 16.37 34.14
N ARG A 217 -0.94 17.57 33.77
CA ARG A 217 -1.89 18.69 33.58
C ARG A 217 -2.36 18.84 32.13
N PHE A 218 -1.88 17.99 31.24
CA PHE A 218 -2.30 17.98 29.85
C PHE A 218 -3.81 17.71 29.71
N SER A 219 -4.50 18.48 28.89
CA SER A 219 -5.91 18.30 28.54
C SER A 219 -6.06 17.92 27.07
N ALA A 220 -5.53 18.75 26.17
CA ALA A 220 -5.58 18.52 24.73
C ALA A 220 -4.42 19.22 24.02
N ALA A 221 -4.13 18.83 22.79
CA ALA A 221 -3.22 19.53 21.89
C ALA A 221 -3.90 19.84 20.57
N VAL A 222 -3.73 21.05 20.07
CA VAL A 222 -4.29 21.49 18.79
C VAL A 222 -3.15 21.75 17.81
N TRP A 223 -3.15 21.06 16.67
CA TRP A 223 -2.18 21.28 15.59
C TRP A 223 -2.60 22.50 14.78
N ILE A 224 -1.80 23.55 14.80
CA ILE A 224 -2.13 24.87 14.26
C ILE A 224 -1.26 25.20 13.04
N GLY A 225 -1.94 25.55 11.93
CA GLY A 225 -1.29 26.05 10.72
C GLY A 225 -0.25 25.09 10.15
N GLU A 226 -0.50 23.78 10.29
CA GLU A 226 0.34 22.68 9.76
C GLU A 226 1.80 22.68 10.25
N ARG A 227 2.09 23.33 11.41
CA ARG A 227 3.48 23.57 11.82
C ARG A 227 3.78 23.54 13.32
N ARG A 228 2.79 23.67 14.21
CA ARG A 228 3.05 23.76 15.65
C ARG A 228 1.91 23.26 16.50
N TRP A 229 2.24 22.86 17.71
CA TRP A 229 1.27 22.52 18.74
C TRP A 229 0.90 23.74 19.59
N ASN A 230 -0.39 23.93 19.83
CA ASN A 230 -0.91 24.66 20.98
C ASN A 230 -1.43 23.62 21.97
N ILE A 231 -0.93 23.64 23.21
CA ILE A 231 -1.29 22.67 24.25
C ILE A 231 -2.27 23.32 25.22
N LYS A 232 -3.33 22.61 25.53
CA LYS A 232 -4.28 22.97 26.57
C LYS A 232 -3.89 22.26 27.86
N MET A 233 -3.76 23.04 28.95
CA MET A 233 -3.32 22.59 30.25
C MET A 233 -4.41 22.91 31.30
N ARG A 234 -4.72 21.94 32.16
CA ARG A 234 -5.66 22.14 33.25
C ARG A 234 -5.05 23.07 34.30
N PRO A 235 -5.76 24.10 34.78
CA PRO A 235 -5.35 24.89 35.94
C PRO A 235 -5.40 24.00 37.20
N THR A 236 -4.72 24.41 38.27
CA THR A 236 -4.87 23.74 39.56
C THR A 236 -6.23 24.06 40.17
N ALA A 237 -6.89 23.06 40.73
CA ALA A 237 -8.21 23.16 41.33
C ALA A 237 -8.31 24.20 42.52
N ASN A 238 -7.16 24.70 42.97
CA ASN A 238 -7.11 25.65 44.10
C ASN A 238 -7.33 27.12 43.71
N THR A 239 -7.37 27.46 42.41
CA THR A 239 -7.48 28.87 41.96
C THR A 239 -8.92 29.30 41.73
N SER A 240 -9.84 28.36 41.63
CA SER A 240 -11.26 28.65 41.45
C SER A 240 -12.04 27.79 42.42
N GLY A 241 -12.56 28.40 43.48
CA GLY A 241 -13.48 27.71 44.38
C GLY A 241 -14.63 27.09 43.59
N MET A 242 -14.73 25.78 43.60
CA MET A 242 -15.87 24.93 43.17
C MET A 242 -16.44 25.16 41.74
N ASP A 243 -15.66 25.62 40.78
CA ASP A 243 -16.19 25.75 39.42
C ASP A 243 -15.57 24.70 38.51
N ASP A 244 -16.37 23.70 38.14
CA ASP A 244 -16.08 22.66 37.17
C ASP A 244 -15.91 23.22 35.73
N GLN A 245 -15.90 24.59 35.62
CA GLN A 245 -15.83 25.38 34.39
C GLN A 245 -14.52 26.18 34.24
N ALA A 246 -13.47 25.87 35.00
CA ALA A 246 -12.19 26.56 34.82
C ALA A 246 -11.67 26.30 33.37
N GLU A 247 -11.53 27.38 32.61
CA GLU A 247 -11.00 27.32 31.23
C GLU A 247 -9.56 26.82 31.26
N ASP A 248 -9.22 25.88 30.34
CA ASP A 248 -7.86 25.44 30.15
C ASP A 248 -6.90 26.55 29.75
N ILE A 249 -5.70 26.53 30.28
CA ILE A 249 -4.61 27.45 29.90
C ILE A 249 -4.06 27.03 28.55
N GLU A 250 -4.07 27.94 27.57
CA GLU A 250 -3.48 27.68 26.26
C GLU A 250 -1.98 27.99 26.27
N VAL A 251 -1.15 26.97 26.05
CA VAL A 251 0.29 27.10 25.87
C VAL A 251 0.63 27.03 24.37
N ARG A 252 1.16 28.12 23.82
CA ARG A 252 1.56 28.22 22.41
C ARG A 252 3.03 27.89 22.25
N LEU A 253 3.32 26.76 21.64
CA LEU A 253 4.70 26.33 21.38
C LEU A 253 5.23 26.91 20.07
N PRO A 254 6.56 27.12 19.95
CA PRO A 254 7.20 27.47 18.68
C PRO A 254 7.12 26.31 17.66
N GLU A 255 7.30 26.64 16.39
CA GLU A 255 7.43 25.65 15.31
C GLU A 255 8.73 24.85 15.42
N LYS A 256 9.83 25.54 15.76
CA LYS A 256 11.14 24.92 15.99
C LYS A 256 11.43 24.91 17.49
N ASP A 257 12.19 23.90 17.92
CA ASP A 257 12.64 23.77 19.31
C ASP A 257 11.52 23.71 20.36
N SER A 258 10.34 23.16 19.99
CA SER A 258 9.20 22.98 20.89
C SER A 258 9.56 22.24 22.17
N LEU A 259 10.51 21.32 22.11
CA LEU A 259 11.01 20.57 23.28
C LEU A 259 11.76 21.48 24.26
N ALA A 260 12.56 22.44 23.78
CA ALA A 260 13.26 23.41 24.63
C ALA A 260 12.24 24.34 25.30
N ALA A 261 11.26 24.85 24.54
CA ALA A 261 10.18 25.68 25.10
C ALA A 261 9.34 24.93 26.16
N TRP A 262 9.09 23.63 25.94
CA TRP A 262 8.38 22.80 26.90
C TRP A 262 9.17 22.58 28.19
N LYS A 263 10.48 22.37 28.10
CA LYS A 263 11.39 22.30 29.26
C LYS A 263 11.44 23.62 30.00
N GLN A 264 11.53 24.74 29.29
CA GLN A 264 11.48 26.08 29.88
C GLN A 264 10.18 26.31 30.68
N LEU A 265 9.03 25.89 30.13
CA LEU A 265 7.75 25.97 30.85
C LEU A 265 7.78 25.12 32.13
N ALA A 266 8.35 23.92 32.07
CA ALA A 266 8.46 23.06 33.25
C ALA A 266 9.33 23.69 34.35
N GLU A 267 10.44 24.32 33.99
CA GLU A 267 11.29 25.06 34.95
C GLU A 267 10.56 26.24 35.56
N LEU A 268 9.84 27.01 34.73
CA LEU A 268 9.03 28.15 35.23
C LEU A 268 7.89 27.67 36.13
N GLN A 269 7.23 26.57 35.78
CA GLN A 269 6.21 25.97 36.64
C GLN A 269 6.80 25.56 38.00
N LYS A 270 7.98 24.96 38.01
CA LYS A 270 8.65 24.54 39.25
C LYS A 270 9.08 25.72 40.14
N LYS A 271 9.54 26.83 39.56
CA LYS A 271 10.04 28.00 40.26
C LYS A 271 8.93 28.99 40.65
N GLU A 272 8.03 29.26 39.74
CA GLU A 272 7.09 30.37 39.80
C GLU A 272 5.62 29.95 39.92
N GLN A 273 5.37 28.61 39.87
CA GLN A 273 4.01 28.03 39.88
C GLN A 273 3.08 28.74 38.86
N LEU A 274 3.62 28.91 37.63
CA LEU A 274 3.00 29.73 36.59
C LEU A 274 1.59 29.26 36.20
N LEU A 275 1.41 27.93 36.07
CA LEU A 275 0.12 27.31 35.74
C LEU A 275 -0.87 27.28 36.92
N ASP A 276 -0.48 27.79 38.10
CA ASP A 276 -1.33 27.90 39.29
C ASP A 276 -1.88 29.32 39.46
N ARG A 277 -1.52 30.23 38.54
CA ARG A 277 -2.01 31.61 38.49
C ARG A 277 -3.19 31.70 37.54
N ASP A 278 -3.99 32.75 37.67
CA ASP A 278 -5.10 33.02 36.74
C ASP A 278 -4.56 33.53 35.39
N ILE A 279 -4.22 32.61 34.53
CA ILE A 279 -3.59 32.83 33.21
C ILE A 279 -4.45 32.15 32.15
N LYS A 280 -4.75 32.88 31.06
CA LYS A 280 -5.48 32.34 29.92
C LYS A 280 -4.56 31.79 28.81
N VAL A 281 -3.46 32.49 28.54
CA VAL A 281 -2.52 32.08 27.47
C VAL A 281 -1.08 32.28 27.93
N ILE A 282 -0.24 31.30 27.66
CA ILE A 282 1.22 31.34 27.77
C ILE A 282 1.78 31.19 26.38
N ASP A 283 2.47 32.20 25.87
CA ASP A 283 3.02 32.22 24.52
C ASP A 283 4.56 32.10 24.56
N LEU A 284 5.07 30.98 24.08
CA LEU A 284 6.49 30.63 24.03
C LEU A 284 7.06 30.63 22.59
N ARG A 285 6.33 31.20 21.63
CA ARG A 285 6.70 31.14 20.21
C ARG A 285 7.97 31.93 19.86
N ILE A 286 8.36 32.88 20.70
CA ILE A 286 9.59 33.67 20.51
C ILE A 286 10.64 33.16 21.49
N ASP A 287 11.74 32.72 20.96
CA ASP A 287 12.85 32.17 21.76
C ASP A 287 13.32 33.20 22.82
N GLY A 288 13.57 32.71 24.04
CA GLY A 288 14.00 33.51 25.18
C GLY A 288 12.96 34.48 25.71
N ARG A 289 11.71 34.51 25.21
CA ARG A 289 10.64 35.39 25.66
C ARG A 289 9.38 34.61 26.01
N LEU A 290 8.77 35.04 27.11
CA LEU A 290 7.48 34.53 27.58
C LEU A 290 6.47 35.68 27.58
N PHE A 291 5.32 35.48 26.93
CA PHE A 291 4.20 36.41 27.01
C PHE A 291 3.02 35.73 27.70
N ILE A 292 2.43 36.43 28.63
CA ILE A 292 1.29 35.95 29.41
C ILE A 292 0.08 36.82 29.08
N LYS A 293 -1.04 36.16 28.81
CA LYS A 293 -2.35 36.85 28.71
C LYS A 293 -3.20 36.48 29.91
N LEU A 294 -3.66 37.46 30.66
CA LEU A 294 -4.60 37.34 31.77
C LEU A 294 -6.04 37.30 31.28
N PRO A 295 -6.98 36.75 32.06
CA PRO A 295 -8.42 36.89 31.80
C PRO A 295 -8.86 38.35 31.72
N ALA A 296 -9.91 38.62 30.95
CA ALA A 296 -10.39 40.00 30.73
C ALA A 296 -10.95 40.70 31.97
N ASN A 297 -11.29 39.95 33.03
CA ASN A 297 -11.92 40.46 34.22
C ASN A 297 -10.97 41.20 35.20
N GLU A 298 -9.66 41.07 35.04
CA GLU A 298 -8.68 41.76 35.90
C GLU A 298 -8.21 43.13 35.37
N ILE A 299 -8.69 43.58 34.21
CA ILE A 299 -8.41 44.92 33.70
C ILE A 299 -9.45 45.91 34.26
N ASN A 300 -9.74 45.82 35.56
CA ASN A 300 -10.48 46.88 36.23
C ASN A 300 -9.45 47.84 36.82
N THR A 301 -8.81 48.64 35.97
CA THR A 301 -8.10 49.84 36.41
C THR A 301 -9.14 50.77 37.02
N LYS A 302 -9.28 50.78 38.37
CA LYS A 302 -9.86 51.90 39.05
C LYS A 302 -9.17 53.17 38.52
N PRO A 303 -9.91 54.17 38.00
CA PRO A 303 -9.28 55.44 37.66
C PRO A 303 -8.74 55.99 38.96
N ILE A 304 -7.46 56.31 39.02
CA ILE A 304 -6.86 57.11 40.08
C ILE A 304 -7.46 58.44 39.88
N ASN A 305 -8.46 58.80 40.74
CA ASN A 305 -8.94 60.16 40.86
C ASN A 305 -7.79 60.99 41.38
N ALA A 306 -7.09 61.69 40.48
CA ALA A 306 -6.30 62.84 40.85
C ALA A 306 -7.29 63.98 41.34
N LYS A 307 -7.55 64.03 42.64
CA LYS A 307 -8.07 65.20 43.27
C LYS A 307 -6.89 66.06 43.65
N GLU A 308 -6.85 67.18 43.00
CA GLU A 308 -6.58 68.53 43.42
C GLU A 308 -5.90 68.70 44.80
N THR A 309 -4.74 69.30 44.79
CA THR A 309 -4.51 70.64 45.48
C THR A 309 -3.44 71.39 44.78
#